data_d4f924d1c85716fac78500ed08e83388
#
_entry.id   d4f924d1c85716fac78500ed08e83388
#
_cell.length_a   1.000
_cell.length_b   1.000
_cell.length_c   1.000
_cell.angle_alpha   90.00
_cell.angle_beta   90.00
_cell.angle_gamma   90.00
#
_symmetry.space_group_name_H-M   'P 1'
#
loop_
_entity.id
_entity.type
_entity.pdbx_description
1 polymer ?
#
loop_
_entity_poly.entity_id
_entity_poly.type
_entity_poly.pdbx_seq_one_letter_code
_entity_poly.pdbx_strand_id
1 'polypeptide(L)'
;VLVWVFAVPRLLGDGAPLSVGVFVSFLLYMTMFIDPIEQIGQMVRTLNRATSSAHRVFEVLDAVPEIPEPREPVRLEPVVGRVTFEHVSFAYDGVRQVLKGISFDVAPGEMIGLVGPSGGGKSTVTNLVARFFDATGGRVLVDGVDVRALDTGHYRRQLGMVLQDPYLFHGTVLENIRYGRLDATLDQAVAAARAANAHDFVCRLG
;
A
#
# COMPACT_ATOMS: atom_id res chain seq x y z
N VAL A 1 37.10 -31.58 21.47
CA VAL A 1 37.98 -32.71 21.07
C VAL A 1 39.42 -32.37 21.33
N LEU A 2 40.02 -31.31 20.75
CA LEU A 2 41.44 -30.95 20.91
C LEU A 2 41.91 -30.84 22.34
N VAL A 3 41.11 -30.21 23.25
CA VAL A 3 41.42 -30.05 24.67
C VAL A 3 41.63 -31.44 25.35
N TRP A 4 40.78 -32.40 25.01
CA TRP A 4 40.91 -33.77 25.55
C TRP A 4 42.14 -34.52 25.04
N VAL A 5 42.46 -34.35 23.78
CA VAL A 5 43.65 -34.98 23.17
C VAL A 5 44.94 -34.51 23.83
N PHE A 6 45.03 -33.24 24.20
CA PHE A 6 46.23 -32.70 24.86
C PHE A 6 46.23 -32.83 26.42
N ALA A 7 45.07 -32.86 27.04
CA ALA A 7 44.96 -32.88 28.50
C ALA A 7 45.09 -34.31 29.09
N VAL A 8 44.46 -35.32 28.45
CA VAL A 8 44.42 -36.69 28.98
C VAL A 8 45.80 -37.31 29.18
N PRO A 9 46.76 -37.31 28.20
CA PRO A 9 48.08 -37.84 28.40
C PRO A 9 48.82 -37.17 29.55
N ARG A 10 48.71 -35.85 29.71
CA ARG A 10 49.35 -35.09 30.79
C ARG A 10 48.75 -35.32 32.17
N LEU A 11 47.45 -35.63 32.24
CA LEU A 11 46.77 -36.06 33.46
C LEU A 11 47.16 -37.46 33.90
N LEU A 12 47.49 -38.35 32.92
CA LEU A 12 47.88 -39.72 33.17
C LEU A 12 49.38 -39.89 33.44
N GLY A 13 50.17 -38.82 33.41
CA GLY A 13 51.60 -38.84 33.74
C GLY A 13 52.55 -38.83 32.52
N ASP A 14 52.05 -38.76 31.30
CA ASP A 14 52.83 -38.62 30.09
C ASP A 14 53.12 -37.13 29.83
N GLY A 15 54.32 -36.69 30.19
CA GLY A 15 54.79 -35.31 29.95
C GLY A 15 54.73 -34.42 31.20
N ALA A 16 54.65 -33.08 31.00
CA ALA A 16 54.57 -32.12 32.10
C ALA A 16 53.27 -32.32 32.89
N PRO A 17 53.36 -32.51 34.25
CA PRO A 17 52.19 -32.88 35.07
C PRO A 17 51.14 -31.79 35.07
N LEU A 18 49.92 -32.12 34.64
CA LEU A 18 48.76 -31.26 34.73
C LEU A 18 47.91 -31.70 35.93
N SER A 19 47.64 -30.82 36.89
CA SER A 19 46.75 -31.17 37.96
C SER A 19 45.29 -31.20 37.52
N VAL A 20 44.48 -32.11 38.05
CA VAL A 20 43.05 -32.22 37.78
C VAL A 20 42.33 -30.86 38.05
N GLY A 21 42.74 -30.19 39.14
CA GLY A 21 42.17 -28.87 39.48
C GLY A 21 42.39 -27.79 38.44
N VAL A 22 43.61 -27.73 37.88
CA VAL A 22 43.93 -26.79 36.80
C VAL A 22 43.12 -27.10 35.51
N PHE A 23 42.97 -28.37 35.19
CA PHE A 23 42.18 -28.79 34.02
C PHE A 23 40.69 -28.45 34.19
N VAL A 24 40.11 -28.71 35.33
CA VAL A 24 38.69 -28.35 35.63
C VAL A 24 38.51 -26.84 35.60
N SER A 25 39.43 -26.07 36.21
CA SER A 25 39.37 -24.62 36.18
C SER A 25 39.45 -24.08 34.75
N PHE A 26 40.31 -24.67 33.90
CA PHE A 26 40.39 -24.30 32.49
C PHE A 26 39.07 -24.55 31.74
N LEU A 27 38.43 -25.70 31.96
CA LEU A 27 37.12 -25.97 31.35
C LEU A 27 36.05 -24.99 31.82
N LEU A 28 36.02 -24.63 33.10
CA LEU A 28 35.10 -23.65 33.64
C LEU A 28 35.32 -22.26 33.00
N TYR A 29 36.57 -21.83 32.88
CA TYR A 29 36.86 -20.56 32.22
C TYR A 29 36.48 -20.58 30.72
N MET A 30 36.69 -21.72 30.02
CA MET A 30 36.27 -21.87 28.64
C MET A 30 34.76 -21.69 28.46
N THR A 31 33.94 -22.29 29.36
CA THR A 31 32.49 -22.09 29.30
C THR A 31 32.09 -20.65 29.59
N MET A 32 32.75 -20.01 30.57
CA MET A 32 32.52 -18.59 30.88
C MET A 32 32.84 -17.64 29.71
N PHE A 33 33.71 -18.03 28.79
CA PHE A 33 33.98 -17.23 27.58
C PHE A 33 33.00 -17.50 26.46
N ILE A 34 32.45 -18.71 26.36
CA ILE A 34 31.52 -19.08 25.30
C ILE A 34 30.19 -18.31 25.43
N ASP A 35 29.64 -18.23 26.65
CA ASP A 35 28.36 -17.59 26.91
C ASP A 35 28.30 -16.11 26.46
N PRO A 36 29.27 -15.25 26.79
CA PRO A 36 29.30 -13.87 26.28
C PRO A 36 29.41 -13.79 24.74
N ILE A 37 30.13 -14.69 24.11
CA ILE A 37 30.26 -14.71 22.64
C ILE A 37 28.92 -15.05 21.98
N GLU A 38 28.19 -16.02 22.54
CA GLU A 38 26.84 -16.35 22.07
C GLU A 38 25.87 -15.20 22.29
N GLN A 39 25.94 -14.51 23.43
CA GLN A 39 25.13 -13.32 23.73
C GLN A 39 25.38 -12.21 22.72
N ILE A 40 26.63 -11.91 22.37
CA ILE A 40 26.98 -10.94 21.33
C ILE A 40 26.35 -11.35 19.99
N GLY A 41 26.46 -12.62 19.62
CA GLY A 41 25.83 -13.14 18.41
C GLY A 41 24.31 -12.97 18.37
N GLN A 42 23.64 -13.17 19.52
CA GLN A 42 22.21 -12.93 19.63
C GLN A 42 21.86 -11.45 19.57
N MET A 43 22.65 -10.59 20.22
CA MET A 43 22.46 -9.14 20.18
C MET A 43 22.56 -8.59 18.75
N VAL A 44 23.55 -9.02 17.97
CA VAL A 44 23.69 -8.63 16.56
C VAL A 44 22.46 -9.07 15.75
N ARG A 45 21.98 -10.29 15.93
CA ARG A 45 20.77 -10.77 15.25
C ARG A 45 19.54 -9.94 15.61
N THR A 46 19.39 -9.60 16.90
CA THR A 46 18.28 -8.77 17.39
C THR A 46 18.35 -7.35 16.82
N LEU A 47 19.52 -6.74 16.79
CA LEU A 47 19.73 -5.41 16.19
C LEU A 47 19.39 -5.41 14.69
N ASN A 48 19.83 -6.42 13.93
CA ASN A 48 19.52 -6.52 12.52
C ASN A 48 18.02 -6.66 12.26
N ARG A 49 17.30 -7.44 13.09
CA ARG A 49 15.84 -7.56 13.00
C ARG A 49 15.14 -6.23 13.35
N ALA A 50 15.57 -5.58 14.41
CA ALA A 50 15.02 -4.30 14.85
C ALA A 50 15.21 -3.22 13.78
N THR A 51 16.42 -3.12 13.19
CA THR A 51 16.72 -2.18 12.11
C THR A 51 15.86 -2.45 10.87
N SER A 52 15.72 -3.71 10.45
CA SER A 52 14.88 -4.09 9.32
C SER A 52 13.40 -3.76 9.56
N SER A 53 12.91 -4.02 10.77
CA SER A 53 11.53 -3.68 11.15
C SER A 53 11.30 -2.17 11.20
N ALA A 54 12.25 -1.42 11.78
CA ALA A 54 12.19 0.05 11.82
C ALA A 54 12.19 0.64 10.40
N HIS A 55 13.05 0.13 9.50
CA HIS A 55 13.09 0.59 8.11
C HIS A 55 11.72 0.45 7.42
N ARG A 56 11.04 -0.67 7.59
CA ARG A 56 9.69 -0.87 7.03
C ARG A 56 8.64 0.09 7.60
N VAL A 57 8.77 0.46 8.87
CA VAL A 57 7.89 1.46 9.50
C VAL A 57 8.16 2.84 8.90
N PHE A 58 9.42 3.24 8.79
CA PHE A 58 9.79 4.52 8.18
C PHE A 58 9.43 4.59 6.69
N GLU A 59 9.56 3.50 5.94
CA GLU A 59 9.12 3.43 4.54
C GLU A 59 7.64 3.82 4.39
N VAL A 60 6.79 3.41 5.33
CA VAL A 60 5.37 3.80 5.34
C VAL A 60 5.17 5.23 5.84
N LEU A 61 5.89 5.64 6.90
CA LEU A 61 5.74 6.98 7.48
C LEU A 61 6.27 8.08 6.57
N ASP A 62 7.34 7.80 5.84
CA ASP A 62 8.01 8.75 4.94
C ASP A 62 7.44 8.68 3.50
N ALA A 63 6.42 7.82 3.27
CA ALA A 63 5.78 7.72 1.97
C ALA A 63 5.16 9.05 1.56
N VAL A 64 5.67 9.63 0.47
CA VAL A 64 5.13 10.85 -0.11
C VAL A 64 4.03 10.46 -1.09
N PRO A 65 2.83 11.08 -1.00
CA PRO A 65 1.76 10.83 -1.97
C PRO A 65 2.24 11.17 -3.41
N GLU A 66 2.03 10.26 -4.34
CA GLU A 66 2.35 10.47 -5.76
C GLU A 66 1.55 11.63 -6.36
N ILE A 67 0.35 11.86 -5.82
CA ILE A 67 -0.54 12.94 -6.25
C ILE A 67 -0.59 13.98 -5.13
N PRO A 68 0.10 15.11 -5.30
CA PRO A 68 0.10 16.16 -4.29
C PRO A 68 -1.24 16.91 -4.30
N GLU A 69 -1.71 17.29 -3.13
CA GLU A 69 -2.82 18.24 -3.03
C GLU A 69 -2.36 19.64 -3.51
N PRO A 70 -3.21 20.36 -4.24
CA PRO A 70 -2.89 21.71 -4.65
C PRO A 70 -2.80 22.66 -3.45
N ARG A 71 -1.96 23.70 -3.53
CA ARG A 71 -1.80 24.69 -2.45
C ARG A 71 -3.08 25.45 -2.16
N GLU A 72 -3.86 25.73 -3.21
CA GLU A 72 -5.16 26.43 -3.16
C GLU A 72 -6.20 25.53 -3.82
N PRO A 73 -6.77 24.55 -3.11
CA PRO A 73 -7.69 23.58 -3.70
C PRO A 73 -9.03 24.22 -4.06
N VAL A 74 -9.46 24.00 -5.29
CA VAL A 74 -10.78 24.44 -5.79
C VAL A 74 -11.83 23.39 -5.40
N ARG A 75 -12.97 23.84 -4.89
CA ARG A 75 -14.15 23.00 -4.64
C ARG A 75 -15.23 23.30 -5.65
N LEU A 76 -15.68 22.24 -6.31
CA LEU A 76 -16.86 22.30 -7.18
C LEU A 76 -18.08 21.83 -6.38
N GLU A 77 -19.04 22.74 -6.21
CA GLU A 77 -20.30 22.45 -5.50
C GLU A 77 -21.49 23.09 -6.21
N PRO A 78 -22.36 22.29 -6.85
CA PRO A 78 -22.22 20.85 -7.13
C PRO A 78 -21.33 20.59 -8.34
N VAL A 79 -20.81 19.36 -8.50
CA VAL A 79 -20.23 18.89 -9.74
C VAL A 79 -21.38 18.68 -10.73
N VAL A 80 -21.37 19.40 -11.86
CA VAL A 80 -22.36 19.29 -12.94
C VAL A 80 -22.07 18.08 -13.82
N GLY A 81 -20.77 17.75 -13.97
CA GLY A 81 -20.31 16.52 -14.60
C GLY A 81 -19.90 16.64 -16.06
N ARG A 82 -19.54 17.84 -16.55
CA ARG A 82 -18.86 17.96 -17.83
C ARG A 82 -17.42 17.50 -17.70
N VAL A 83 -16.96 16.59 -18.55
CA VAL A 83 -15.58 16.09 -18.57
C VAL A 83 -14.94 16.38 -19.90
N THR A 84 -13.80 17.08 -19.89
CA THR A 84 -13.08 17.46 -21.11
C THR A 84 -11.63 16.96 -21.04
N PHE A 85 -11.20 16.24 -22.06
CA PHE A 85 -9.81 15.84 -22.27
C PHE A 85 -9.20 16.75 -23.34
N GLU A 86 -8.10 17.42 -23.01
CA GLU A 86 -7.39 18.28 -23.93
C GLU A 86 -5.97 17.78 -24.17
N HIS A 87 -5.72 17.17 -25.32
CA HIS A 87 -4.42 16.61 -25.74
C HIS A 87 -3.75 15.75 -24.68
N VAL A 88 -4.55 14.93 -23.98
CA VAL A 88 -4.08 14.15 -22.84
C VAL A 88 -3.17 13.01 -23.27
N SER A 89 -1.97 13.01 -22.72
CA SER A 89 -1.01 11.92 -22.82
C SER A 89 -0.72 11.35 -21.43
N PHE A 90 -0.49 10.04 -21.35
CA PHE A 90 -0.22 9.40 -20.09
C PHE A 90 0.67 8.15 -20.25
N ALA A 91 1.60 7.96 -19.30
CA ALA A 91 2.46 6.79 -19.15
C ALA A 91 2.60 6.46 -17.66
N TYR A 92 2.39 5.20 -17.26
CA TYR A 92 2.55 4.75 -15.88
C TYR A 92 4.01 4.74 -15.39
N ASP A 93 4.94 4.44 -16.28
CA ASP A 93 6.38 4.35 -16.01
C ASP A 93 7.16 5.57 -16.54
N GLY A 94 6.45 6.58 -17.02
CA GLY A 94 7.03 7.77 -17.67
C GLY A 94 7.64 7.51 -19.05
N VAL A 95 7.70 6.27 -19.52
CA VAL A 95 8.36 5.90 -20.79
C VAL A 95 7.34 5.40 -21.82
N ARG A 96 6.53 4.40 -21.45
CA ARG A 96 5.58 3.78 -22.37
C ARG A 96 4.24 4.51 -22.33
N GLN A 97 3.98 5.33 -23.35
CA GLN A 97 2.72 6.04 -23.47
C GLN A 97 1.54 5.08 -23.70
N VAL A 98 0.57 5.14 -22.79
CA VAL A 98 -0.72 4.44 -22.85
C VAL A 98 -1.75 5.29 -23.55
N LEU A 99 -1.78 6.61 -23.26
CA LEU A 99 -2.59 7.59 -23.96
C LEU A 99 -1.68 8.55 -24.71
N LYS A 100 -2.06 8.92 -25.96
CA LYS A 100 -1.24 9.70 -26.89
C LYS A 100 -2.05 10.88 -27.43
N GLY A 101 -2.10 11.99 -26.67
CA GLY A 101 -2.72 13.23 -27.11
C GLY A 101 -4.21 13.11 -27.38
N ILE A 102 -4.96 12.35 -26.59
CA ILE A 102 -6.41 12.19 -26.80
C ILE A 102 -7.17 13.45 -26.39
N SER A 103 -8.20 13.80 -27.18
CA SER A 103 -9.09 14.94 -26.93
C SER A 103 -10.52 14.54 -27.19
N PHE A 104 -11.41 14.78 -26.22
CA PHE A 104 -12.86 14.60 -26.34
C PHE A 104 -13.57 15.38 -25.24
N ASP A 105 -14.86 15.59 -25.43
CA ASP A 105 -15.74 16.26 -24.45
C ASP A 105 -16.95 15.39 -24.18
N VAL A 106 -17.35 15.33 -22.91
CA VAL A 106 -18.54 14.61 -22.43
C VAL A 106 -19.46 15.64 -21.76
N ALA A 107 -20.66 15.79 -22.29
CA ALA A 107 -21.63 16.72 -21.71
C ALA A 107 -22.23 16.17 -20.40
N PRO A 108 -22.73 17.05 -19.51
CA PRO A 108 -23.46 16.61 -18.33
C PRO A 108 -24.63 15.68 -18.68
N GLY A 109 -24.74 14.56 -17.96
CA GLY A 109 -25.78 13.56 -18.17
C GLY A 109 -25.56 12.66 -19.40
N GLU A 110 -24.50 12.87 -20.15
CA GLU A 110 -24.16 12.01 -21.29
C GLU A 110 -23.55 10.69 -20.81
N MET A 111 -23.89 9.61 -21.48
CA MET A 111 -23.28 8.30 -21.30
C MET A 111 -22.38 7.98 -22.49
N ILE A 112 -21.11 7.71 -22.24
CA ILE A 112 -20.16 7.31 -23.28
C ILE A 112 -19.65 5.89 -23.06
N GLY A 113 -19.42 5.17 -24.16
CA GLY A 113 -18.78 3.84 -24.15
C GLY A 113 -17.35 3.92 -24.64
N LEU A 114 -16.39 3.47 -23.84
CA LEU A 114 -14.99 3.31 -24.23
C LEU A 114 -14.76 1.91 -24.80
N VAL A 115 -14.50 1.82 -26.10
CA VAL A 115 -14.31 0.54 -26.81
C VAL A 115 -12.87 0.42 -27.30
N GLY A 116 -12.32 -0.79 -27.24
CA GLY A 116 -10.96 -1.05 -27.72
C GLY A 116 -10.36 -2.31 -27.11
N PRO A 117 -9.19 -2.75 -27.59
CA PRO A 117 -8.52 -3.95 -27.12
C PRO A 117 -8.11 -3.84 -25.63
N SER A 118 -7.80 -5.00 -25.01
CA SER A 118 -7.19 -5.00 -23.66
C SER A 118 -5.87 -4.23 -23.68
N GLY A 119 -5.63 -3.42 -22.65
CA GLY A 119 -4.45 -2.54 -22.61
C GLY A 119 -4.56 -1.25 -23.44
N GLY A 120 -5.68 -1.01 -24.12
CA GLY A 120 -5.92 0.20 -24.95
C GLY A 120 -6.17 1.49 -24.17
N GLY A 121 -5.93 1.54 -22.86
CA GLY A 121 -6.05 2.77 -22.07
C GLY A 121 -7.44 3.11 -21.54
N LYS A 122 -8.45 2.24 -21.72
CA LYS A 122 -9.84 2.49 -21.24
C LYS A 122 -9.91 2.79 -19.74
N SER A 123 -9.35 1.92 -18.92
CA SER A 123 -9.30 2.11 -17.46
C SER A 123 -8.39 3.30 -17.09
N THR A 124 -7.40 3.62 -17.90
CA THR A 124 -6.53 4.79 -17.69
C THR A 124 -7.33 6.09 -17.82
N VAL A 125 -8.25 6.18 -18.78
CA VAL A 125 -9.14 7.34 -18.94
C VAL A 125 -9.96 7.55 -17.67
N THR A 126 -10.62 6.51 -17.15
CA THR A 126 -11.43 6.62 -15.91
C THR A 126 -10.57 6.96 -14.68
N ASN A 127 -9.36 6.39 -14.59
CA ASN A 127 -8.42 6.69 -13.52
C ASN A 127 -7.93 8.14 -13.52
N LEU A 128 -7.74 8.73 -14.71
CA LEU A 128 -7.37 10.15 -14.84
C LEU A 128 -8.54 11.08 -14.48
N VAL A 129 -9.79 10.71 -14.82
CA VAL A 129 -10.98 11.47 -14.37
C VAL A 129 -11.07 11.44 -12.85
N ALA A 130 -10.88 10.27 -12.20
CA ALA A 130 -10.90 10.16 -10.74
C ALA A 130 -9.63 10.74 -10.07
N ARG A 131 -8.68 11.24 -10.87
CA ARG A 131 -7.38 11.72 -10.41
C ARG A 131 -6.63 10.70 -9.55
N PHE A 132 -6.67 9.41 -9.92
CA PHE A 132 -5.76 8.42 -9.33
C PHE A 132 -4.33 8.57 -9.89
N PHE A 133 -4.21 9.24 -11.01
CA PHE A 133 -2.95 9.65 -11.64
C PHE A 133 -3.14 11.04 -12.26
N ASP A 134 -2.08 11.82 -12.36
CA ASP A 134 -2.06 13.05 -13.12
C ASP A 134 -1.56 12.79 -14.55
N ALA A 135 -2.15 13.46 -15.53
CA ALA A 135 -1.74 13.32 -16.93
C ALA A 135 -0.28 13.77 -17.11
N THR A 136 0.50 13.03 -17.90
CA THR A 136 1.91 13.36 -18.21
C THR A 136 2.01 14.48 -19.26
N GLY A 137 0.92 14.73 -20.02
CA GLY A 137 0.80 15.84 -20.95
C GLY A 137 -0.68 16.18 -21.18
N GLY A 138 -0.96 17.43 -21.55
CA GLY A 138 -2.32 17.92 -21.67
C GLY A 138 -3.01 18.13 -20.31
N ARG A 139 -4.34 18.16 -20.31
CA ARG A 139 -5.14 18.35 -19.10
C ARG A 139 -6.50 17.68 -19.18
N VAL A 140 -6.98 17.24 -18.03
CA VAL A 140 -8.34 16.74 -17.82
C VAL A 140 -9.10 17.80 -17.03
N LEU A 141 -10.23 18.24 -17.56
CA LEU A 141 -11.07 19.26 -16.93
C LEU A 141 -12.38 18.61 -16.49
N VAL A 142 -12.85 19.01 -15.31
CA VAL A 142 -14.21 18.74 -14.83
C VAL A 142 -14.89 20.05 -14.57
N ASP A 143 -16.01 20.27 -15.26
CA ASP A 143 -16.76 21.54 -15.24
C ASP A 143 -15.86 22.77 -15.55
N GLY A 144 -14.88 22.58 -16.46
CA GLY A 144 -13.93 23.60 -16.87
C GLY A 144 -12.74 23.81 -15.93
N VAL A 145 -12.66 23.09 -14.81
CA VAL A 145 -11.55 23.16 -13.85
C VAL A 145 -10.63 21.95 -14.04
N ASP A 146 -9.31 22.19 -14.11
CA ASP A 146 -8.32 21.10 -14.17
C ASP A 146 -8.40 20.24 -12.90
N VAL A 147 -8.48 18.92 -13.08
CA VAL A 147 -8.57 17.98 -11.94
C VAL A 147 -7.41 18.13 -10.96
N ARG A 148 -6.26 18.62 -11.43
CA ARG A 148 -5.07 18.88 -10.58
C ARG A 148 -5.26 20.05 -9.62
N ALA A 149 -6.19 20.96 -9.93
CA ALA A 149 -6.52 22.09 -9.07
C ALA A 149 -7.64 21.80 -8.07
N LEU A 150 -8.34 20.66 -8.21
CA LEU A 150 -9.46 20.31 -7.34
C LEU A 150 -8.99 19.81 -5.96
N ASP A 151 -9.78 20.11 -4.92
CA ASP A 151 -9.74 19.42 -3.63
C ASP A 151 -10.06 17.94 -3.86
N THR A 152 -9.05 17.09 -3.86
CA THR A 152 -9.16 15.69 -4.27
C THR A 152 -10.12 14.91 -3.38
N GLY A 153 -10.10 15.16 -2.07
CA GLY A 153 -11.00 14.50 -1.13
C GLY A 153 -12.46 14.91 -1.34
N HIS A 154 -12.71 16.19 -1.56
CA HIS A 154 -14.04 16.71 -1.84
C HIS A 154 -14.59 16.22 -3.19
N TYR A 155 -13.77 16.30 -4.23
CA TYR A 155 -14.11 15.85 -5.57
C TYR A 155 -14.48 14.37 -5.64
N ARG A 156 -13.62 13.50 -5.08
CA ARG A 156 -13.84 12.04 -5.09
C ARG A 156 -15.09 11.60 -4.36
N ARG A 157 -15.56 12.35 -3.35
CA ARG A 157 -16.85 12.06 -2.68
C ARG A 157 -18.06 12.23 -3.60
N GLN A 158 -17.94 12.97 -4.68
CA GLN A 158 -18.99 13.17 -5.67
C GLN A 158 -18.92 12.18 -6.84
N LEU A 159 -17.91 11.29 -6.84
CA LEU A 159 -17.74 10.25 -7.84
C LEU A 159 -18.24 8.90 -7.33
N GLY A 160 -18.97 8.17 -8.18
CA GLY A 160 -19.25 6.77 -8.01
C GLY A 160 -18.40 5.94 -8.97
N MET A 161 -17.69 4.94 -8.49
CA MET A 161 -16.83 4.10 -9.29
C MET A 161 -17.12 2.62 -9.07
N VAL A 162 -17.29 1.86 -10.14
CA VAL A 162 -17.41 0.41 -10.11
C VAL A 162 -16.16 -0.18 -10.77
N LEU A 163 -15.35 -0.88 -9.99
CA LEU A 163 -14.13 -1.52 -10.45
C LEU A 163 -14.40 -2.90 -11.06
N GLN A 164 -13.50 -3.33 -11.94
CA GLN A 164 -13.57 -4.67 -12.55
C GLN A 164 -13.39 -5.77 -11.49
N ASP A 165 -12.46 -5.56 -10.55
CA ASP A 165 -12.22 -6.43 -9.42
C ASP A 165 -12.68 -5.71 -8.13
N PRO A 166 -13.94 -5.89 -7.71
CA PRO A 166 -14.47 -5.25 -6.51
C PRO A 166 -13.85 -5.86 -5.27
N TYR A 167 -13.49 -5.01 -4.31
CA TYR A 167 -12.98 -5.42 -3.01
C TYR A 167 -14.05 -5.23 -1.93
N LEU A 168 -14.22 -6.24 -1.09
CA LEU A 168 -15.05 -6.15 0.12
C LEU A 168 -14.15 -6.12 1.34
N PHE A 169 -14.36 -5.13 2.19
CA PHE A 169 -13.68 -5.05 3.47
C PHE A 169 -14.24 -6.08 4.45
N HIS A 170 -13.36 -6.57 5.34
CA HIS A 170 -13.80 -7.46 6.40
C HIS A 170 -14.79 -6.73 7.32
N GLY A 171 -15.99 -7.29 7.45
CA GLY A 171 -17.09 -6.68 8.21
C GLY A 171 -18.45 -7.04 7.63
N THR A 172 -19.48 -6.36 8.08
CA THR A 172 -20.85 -6.55 7.62
C THR A 172 -21.09 -5.93 6.25
N VAL A 173 -22.16 -6.37 5.57
CA VAL A 173 -22.61 -5.75 4.31
C VAL A 173 -22.95 -4.27 4.54
N LEU A 174 -23.57 -3.94 5.67
CA LEU A 174 -23.91 -2.57 6.03
C LEU A 174 -22.66 -1.67 6.15
N GLU A 175 -21.62 -2.16 6.80
CA GLU A 175 -20.35 -1.42 6.91
C GLU A 175 -19.70 -1.20 5.53
N ASN A 176 -19.73 -2.20 4.67
CA ASN A 176 -19.24 -2.07 3.29
C ASN A 176 -20.05 -1.04 2.48
N ILE A 177 -21.37 -1.02 2.58
CA ILE A 177 -22.21 -0.01 1.92
C ILE A 177 -21.91 1.40 2.47
N ARG A 178 -21.71 1.52 3.79
CA ARG A 178 -21.38 2.78 4.45
C ARG A 178 -19.95 3.27 4.21
N TYR A 179 -19.08 2.46 3.63
CA TYR A 179 -17.68 2.82 3.42
C TYR A 179 -17.50 4.12 2.65
N GLY A 180 -18.35 4.40 1.66
CA GLY A 180 -18.35 5.66 0.91
C GLY A 180 -18.80 6.89 1.72
N ARG A 181 -19.57 6.68 2.79
CA ARG A 181 -20.04 7.71 3.73
C ARG A 181 -20.29 7.08 5.09
N LEU A 182 -19.30 7.16 5.97
CA LEU A 182 -19.29 6.48 7.28
C LEU A 182 -20.41 6.93 8.23
N ASP A 183 -20.87 8.15 8.10
CA ASP A 183 -21.97 8.76 8.87
C ASP A 183 -23.37 8.52 8.29
N ALA A 184 -23.47 7.73 7.19
CA ALA A 184 -24.77 7.42 6.60
C ALA A 184 -25.69 6.67 7.57
N THR A 185 -26.98 7.04 7.62
CA THR A 185 -27.97 6.32 8.41
C THR A 185 -28.30 4.95 7.78
N LEU A 186 -28.97 4.07 8.56
CA LEU A 186 -29.46 2.80 8.03
C LEU A 186 -30.37 3.00 6.83
N ASP A 187 -31.30 3.95 6.92
CA ASP A 187 -32.27 4.24 5.84
C ASP A 187 -31.55 4.70 4.56
N GLN A 188 -30.49 5.49 4.69
CA GLN A 188 -29.68 5.93 3.57
C GLN A 188 -28.91 4.75 2.94
N ALA A 189 -28.37 3.84 3.76
CA ALA A 189 -27.70 2.64 3.27
C ALA A 189 -28.70 1.72 2.55
N VAL A 190 -29.91 1.54 3.08
CA VAL A 190 -30.99 0.77 2.44
C VAL A 190 -31.41 1.43 1.12
N ALA A 191 -31.55 2.76 1.08
CA ALA A 191 -31.87 3.47 -0.15
C ALA A 191 -30.79 3.30 -1.22
N ALA A 192 -29.50 3.38 -0.84
CA ALA A 192 -28.38 3.11 -1.72
C ALA A 192 -28.39 1.67 -2.25
N ALA A 193 -28.63 0.67 -1.38
CA ALA A 193 -28.73 -0.72 -1.77
C ALA A 193 -29.90 -0.97 -2.74
N ARG A 194 -31.02 -0.30 -2.56
CA ARG A 194 -32.17 -0.36 -3.50
C ARG A 194 -31.81 0.28 -4.85
N ALA A 195 -31.18 1.44 -4.86
CA ALA A 195 -30.73 2.11 -6.06
C ALA A 195 -29.75 1.26 -6.87
N ALA A 196 -28.87 0.50 -6.18
CA ALA A 196 -27.93 -0.44 -6.75
C ALA A 196 -28.57 -1.81 -7.09
N ASN A 197 -29.89 -2.00 -6.91
CA ASN A 197 -30.59 -3.27 -7.08
C ASN A 197 -29.99 -4.43 -6.23
N ALA A 198 -29.40 -4.09 -5.10
CA ALA A 198 -28.71 -5.03 -4.20
C ALA A 198 -29.57 -5.43 -2.97
N HIS A 199 -30.57 -4.62 -2.60
CA HIS A 199 -31.31 -4.76 -1.34
C HIS A 199 -31.92 -6.15 -1.16
N ASP A 200 -32.60 -6.68 -2.18
CA ASP A 200 -33.35 -7.94 -2.06
C ASP A 200 -32.43 -9.15 -1.89
N PHE A 201 -31.25 -9.16 -2.53
CA PHE A 201 -30.31 -10.24 -2.30
C PHE A 201 -29.59 -10.11 -0.96
N VAL A 202 -29.27 -8.89 -0.51
CA VAL A 202 -28.67 -8.65 0.82
C VAL A 202 -29.58 -9.15 1.92
N CYS A 203 -30.88 -8.88 1.85
CA CYS A 203 -31.87 -9.39 2.81
C CYS A 203 -31.98 -10.92 2.84
N ARG A 204 -31.54 -11.62 1.80
CA ARG A 204 -31.51 -13.09 1.75
C ARG A 204 -30.25 -13.73 2.32
N LEU A 205 -29.21 -12.93 2.59
CA LEU A 205 -27.98 -13.44 3.18
C LEU A 205 -28.06 -13.68 4.70
N GLY A 206 -29.11 -13.19 5.36
CA GLY A 206 -29.39 -13.36 6.79
C GLY A 206 -28.88 -12.24 7.64
#